data_4c957d35562afb2cf4aba877be7b4144
#
_entry.id   4c957d35562afb2cf4aba877be7b4144
#
_cell.length_a   1.000
_cell.length_b   1.000
_cell.length_c   1.000
_cell.angle_alpha   90.00
_cell.angle_beta   90.00
_cell.angle_gamma   90.00
#
_symmetry.space_group_name_H-M   'P 1'
#
loop_
_entity.id
_entity.type
_entity.pdbx_description
1 polymer ?
#
loop_
_entity_poly.entity_id
_entity_poly.type
_entity_poly.pdbx_seq_one_letter_code
_entity_poly.pdbx_strand_id
1 'polypeptide(L)'
;MHSLREKTQEEVELIDRARHLVPQLKARAAQAERDLRIPDQTIDELQAAGLLRALQPRAFGGYEVDPRTFFEIQMILAEGCMSTAWVYGVMGVHPWQVARYPIEAQREVWEQDHGALISSTYMPAAKVSVVPGGYRISGRWGFSSGSEHCQWVLLGGILPADGDFASEHGTFLLPRADYRIEHNWDVLGLRGTGSHDIVVEDAFVPAHRVQRTNNWQIEATPGRLVNTNPIYAIPFAQVFSRAVSTSAIGALQGA
;
A
#
# COMPACT_ATOMS: atom_id res chain seq x y z
N MET A 1 -4.76 5.65 32.58
CA MET A 1 -4.95 4.61 31.54
C MET A 1 -6.01 5.14 30.60
N HIS A 2 -5.66 5.53 29.36
CA HIS A 2 -6.68 5.84 28.36
C HIS A 2 -7.35 4.52 27.98
N SER A 3 -8.66 4.42 28.22
CA SER A 3 -9.48 3.31 27.72
C SER A 3 -9.32 3.24 26.19
N LEU A 4 -8.98 2.09 25.67
CA LEU A 4 -8.98 1.88 24.22
C LEU A 4 -10.41 2.08 23.72
N ARG A 5 -10.57 2.82 22.63
CA ARG A 5 -11.87 2.98 21.95
C ARG A 5 -12.44 1.59 21.60
N GLU A 6 -13.71 1.38 21.91
CA GLU A 6 -14.42 0.17 21.44
C GLU A 6 -14.49 0.14 19.90
N LYS A 7 -14.48 -1.05 19.34
CA LYS A 7 -14.65 -1.25 17.90
C LYS A 7 -16.08 -0.87 17.47
N THR A 8 -16.18 -0.27 16.30
CA THR A 8 -17.48 -0.06 15.66
C THR A 8 -18.04 -1.38 15.15
N GLN A 9 -19.35 -1.44 14.87
CA GLN A 9 -19.98 -2.60 14.25
C GLN A 9 -19.33 -2.95 12.90
N GLU A 10 -19.01 -1.94 12.09
CA GLU A 10 -18.33 -2.10 10.80
C GLU A 10 -16.92 -2.71 10.96
N GLU A 11 -16.17 -2.31 11.98
CA GLU A 11 -14.84 -2.89 12.29
C GLU A 11 -14.95 -4.37 12.73
N VAL A 12 -15.97 -4.72 13.51
CA VAL A 12 -16.24 -6.11 13.91
C VAL A 12 -16.59 -6.95 12.68
N GLU A 13 -17.45 -6.46 11.80
CA GLU A 13 -17.82 -7.14 10.56
C GLU A 13 -16.63 -7.39 9.63
N LEU A 14 -15.72 -6.42 9.47
CA LEU A 14 -14.51 -6.60 8.67
C LEU A 14 -13.59 -7.68 9.26
N ILE A 15 -13.43 -7.71 10.59
CA ILE A 15 -12.67 -8.75 11.29
C ILE A 15 -13.30 -10.13 11.05
N ASP A 16 -14.62 -10.24 11.13
CA ASP A 16 -15.31 -11.51 10.92
C ASP A 16 -15.19 -11.99 9.47
N ARG A 17 -15.27 -11.08 8.48
CA ARG A 17 -15.00 -11.40 7.06
C ARG A 17 -13.57 -11.93 6.88
N ALA A 18 -12.58 -11.34 7.55
CA ALA A 18 -11.21 -11.84 7.51
C ALA A 18 -11.09 -13.26 8.07
N ARG A 19 -11.74 -13.56 9.21
CA ARG A 19 -11.76 -14.91 9.80
C ARG A 19 -12.36 -15.95 8.85
N HIS A 20 -13.42 -15.59 8.13
CA HIS A 20 -14.05 -16.50 7.16
C HIS A 20 -13.15 -16.87 5.98
N LEU A 21 -12.14 -16.04 5.66
CA LEU A 21 -11.19 -16.33 4.58
C LEU A 21 -10.05 -17.26 5.00
N VAL A 22 -9.74 -17.39 6.29
CA VAL A 22 -8.57 -18.16 6.78
C VAL A 22 -8.50 -19.59 6.22
N PRO A 23 -9.58 -20.40 6.23
CA PRO A 23 -9.52 -21.76 5.67
C PRO A 23 -9.13 -21.80 4.19
N GLN A 24 -9.67 -20.90 3.36
CA GLN A 24 -9.37 -20.82 1.94
C GLN A 24 -7.92 -20.35 1.70
N LEU A 25 -7.42 -19.41 2.49
CA LEU A 25 -6.04 -18.95 2.43
C LEU A 25 -5.07 -20.09 2.76
N LYS A 26 -5.37 -20.87 3.79
CA LYS A 26 -4.58 -22.05 4.18
C LYS A 26 -4.55 -23.11 3.07
N ALA A 27 -5.68 -23.37 2.43
CA ALA A 27 -5.79 -24.33 1.34
C ALA A 27 -4.96 -23.90 0.10
N ARG A 28 -4.83 -22.59 -0.16
CA ARG A 28 -4.13 -22.03 -1.32
C ARG A 28 -2.68 -21.63 -1.02
N ALA A 29 -2.22 -21.68 0.22
CA ALA A 29 -0.88 -21.23 0.60
C ALA A 29 0.23 -21.91 -0.21
N ALA A 30 0.17 -23.25 -0.37
CA ALA A 30 1.13 -23.99 -1.16
C ALA A 30 1.09 -23.67 -2.66
N GLN A 31 -0.07 -23.29 -3.20
CA GLN A 31 -0.18 -22.81 -4.57
C GLN A 31 0.51 -21.45 -4.73
N ALA A 32 0.23 -20.49 -3.85
CA ALA A 32 0.87 -19.17 -3.88
C ALA A 32 2.41 -19.27 -3.85
N GLU A 33 2.96 -20.18 -3.03
CA GLU A 33 4.40 -20.43 -2.97
C GLU A 33 4.97 -21.01 -4.27
N ARG A 34 4.24 -21.94 -4.93
CA ARG A 34 4.68 -22.51 -6.23
C ARG A 34 4.61 -21.50 -7.37
N ASP A 35 3.53 -20.72 -7.40
CA ASP A 35 3.25 -19.79 -8.49
C ASP A 35 4.00 -18.47 -8.33
N LEU A 36 4.71 -18.27 -7.20
CA LEU A 36 5.41 -17.04 -6.82
C LEU A 36 4.48 -15.82 -6.80
N ARG A 37 3.19 -16.02 -6.53
CA ARG A 37 2.14 -15.03 -6.67
C ARG A 37 0.91 -15.43 -5.85
N ILE A 38 0.25 -14.47 -5.22
CA ILE A 38 -1.08 -14.70 -4.65
C ILE A 38 -2.08 -14.99 -5.79
N PRO A 39 -2.91 -16.04 -5.69
CA PRO A 39 -3.93 -16.31 -6.70
C PRO A 39 -4.91 -15.13 -6.86
N ASP A 40 -5.32 -14.81 -8.09
CA ASP A 40 -6.28 -13.74 -8.37
C ASP A 40 -7.57 -13.90 -7.57
N GLN A 41 -8.09 -15.13 -7.48
CA GLN A 41 -9.26 -15.43 -6.65
C GLN A 41 -9.09 -14.97 -5.20
N THR A 42 -7.91 -15.06 -4.62
CA THR A 42 -7.66 -14.60 -3.24
C THR A 42 -7.73 -13.08 -3.16
N ILE A 43 -7.19 -12.37 -4.16
CA ILE A 43 -7.28 -10.91 -4.23
C ILE A 43 -8.74 -10.46 -4.41
N ASP A 44 -9.49 -11.12 -5.30
CA ASP A 44 -10.91 -10.84 -5.54
C ASP A 44 -11.74 -11.04 -4.25
N GLU A 45 -11.47 -12.10 -3.49
CA GLU A 45 -12.13 -12.35 -2.20
C GLU A 45 -11.78 -11.29 -1.15
N LEU A 46 -10.52 -10.84 -1.07
CA LEU A 46 -10.11 -9.75 -0.18
C LEU A 46 -10.78 -8.41 -0.57
N GLN A 47 -10.92 -8.13 -1.87
CA GLN A 47 -11.60 -6.94 -2.39
C GLN A 47 -13.11 -7.01 -2.12
N ALA A 48 -13.76 -8.13 -2.41
CA ALA A 48 -15.19 -8.35 -2.16
C ALA A 48 -15.52 -8.25 -0.67
N ALA A 49 -14.66 -8.74 0.20
CA ALA A 49 -14.77 -8.58 1.64
C ALA A 49 -14.53 -7.13 2.13
N GLY A 50 -14.05 -6.23 1.27
CA GLY A 50 -13.76 -4.83 1.60
C GLY A 50 -12.46 -4.61 2.37
N LEU A 51 -11.66 -5.65 2.59
CA LEU A 51 -10.51 -5.61 3.48
C LEU A 51 -9.40 -4.70 2.95
N LEU A 52 -9.17 -4.65 1.63
CA LEU A 52 -8.16 -3.80 1.01
C LEU A 52 -8.51 -2.29 1.02
N ARG A 53 -9.77 -1.95 1.38
CA ARG A 53 -10.24 -0.57 1.55
C ARG A 53 -10.39 -0.14 3.02
N ALA A 54 -9.87 -0.93 3.96
CA ALA A 54 -10.00 -0.68 5.40
C ALA A 54 -9.51 0.72 5.81
N LEU A 55 -8.38 1.18 5.27
CA LEU A 55 -7.78 2.49 5.56
C LEU A 55 -8.07 3.57 4.49
N GLN A 56 -8.85 3.25 3.45
CA GLN A 56 -9.21 4.17 2.37
C GLN A 56 -10.22 5.22 2.85
N PRO A 57 -10.18 6.46 2.30
CA PRO A 57 -11.18 7.48 2.62
C PRO A 57 -12.60 7.07 2.26
N ARG A 58 -13.55 7.40 3.14
CA ARG A 58 -14.99 7.14 2.91
C ARG A 58 -15.51 7.81 1.64
N ALA A 59 -14.96 8.99 1.31
CA ALA A 59 -15.30 9.71 0.07
C ALA A 59 -15.02 8.88 -1.20
N PHE A 60 -14.14 7.88 -1.12
CA PHE A 60 -13.79 6.96 -2.20
C PHE A 60 -14.20 5.51 -1.89
N GLY A 61 -15.25 5.31 -1.07
CA GLY A 61 -15.80 3.98 -0.78
C GLY A 61 -14.99 3.14 0.20
N GLY A 62 -14.10 3.75 0.98
CA GLY A 62 -13.34 3.12 2.05
C GLY A 62 -14.05 3.14 3.40
N TYR A 63 -13.39 2.56 4.41
CA TYR A 63 -13.95 2.38 5.75
C TYR A 63 -13.33 3.32 6.80
N GLU A 64 -12.12 3.85 6.57
CA GLU A 64 -11.39 4.70 7.53
C GLU A 64 -11.33 4.09 8.93
N VAL A 65 -11.11 2.79 9.03
CA VAL A 65 -11.07 2.10 10.31
C VAL A 65 -9.87 2.52 11.15
N ASP A 66 -9.95 2.28 12.44
CA ASP A 66 -8.79 2.39 13.33
C ASP A 66 -7.65 1.47 12.80
N PRO A 67 -6.41 1.96 12.66
CA PRO A 67 -5.30 1.14 12.19
C PRO A 67 -5.07 -0.14 13.00
N ARG A 68 -5.49 -0.18 14.27
CA ARG A 68 -5.46 -1.41 15.09
C ARG A 68 -6.34 -2.51 14.48
N THR A 69 -7.49 -2.15 13.94
CA THR A 69 -8.39 -3.08 13.24
C THR A 69 -7.74 -3.60 11.96
N PHE A 70 -7.09 -2.74 11.19
CA PHE A 70 -6.34 -3.15 9.99
C PHE A 70 -5.24 -4.16 10.33
N PHE A 71 -4.46 -3.92 11.38
CA PHE A 71 -3.40 -4.85 11.82
C PHE A 71 -3.96 -6.14 12.41
N GLU A 72 -5.09 -6.10 13.11
CA GLU A 72 -5.78 -7.31 13.59
C GLU A 72 -6.25 -8.18 12.42
N ILE A 73 -6.83 -7.60 11.39
CA ILE A 73 -7.18 -8.29 10.14
C ILE A 73 -5.94 -8.94 9.53
N GLN A 74 -4.82 -8.21 9.45
CA GLN A 74 -3.57 -8.74 8.92
C GLN A 74 -3.05 -9.96 9.70
N MET A 75 -3.13 -9.93 11.03
CA MET A 75 -2.75 -11.07 11.88
C MET A 75 -3.64 -12.28 11.60
N ILE A 76 -4.95 -12.08 11.52
CA ILE A 76 -5.93 -13.15 11.22
C ILE A 76 -5.64 -13.79 9.85
N LEU A 77 -5.43 -12.99 8.81
CA LEU A 77 -5.09 -13.51 7.48
C LEU A 77 -3.77 -14.30 7.48
N ALA A 78 -2.82 -13.91 8.33
CA ALA A 78 -1.53 -14.58 8.46
C ALA A 78 -1.62 -15.98 9.07
N GLU A 79 -2.65 -16.28 9.87
CA GLU A 79 -2.94 -17.63 10.35
C GLU A 79 -3.22 -18.61 9.21
N GLY A 80 -3.74 -18.12 8.09
CA GLY A 80 -3.99 -18.92 6.88
C GLY A 80 -2.83 -18.94 5.89
N CYS A 81 -2.23 -17.78 5.62
CA CYS A 81 -1.13 -17.63 4.66
C CYS A 81 -0.33 -16.35 4.92
N MET A 82 0.92 -16.50 5.36
CA MET A 82 1.78 -15.35 5.65
C MET A 82 2.06 -14.49 4.40
N SER A 83 2.27 -15.10 3.22
CA SER A 83 2.47 -14.35 1.96
C SER A 83 1.25 -13.50 1.61
N THR A 84 0.02 -14.03 1.79
CA THR A 84 -1.21 -13.28 1.59
C THR A 84 -1.34 -12.12 2.58
N ALA A 85 -1.06 -12.36 3.85
CA ALA A 85 -1.12 -11.31 4.88
C ALA A 85 -0.07 -10.23 4.69
N TRP A 86 1.12 -10.58 4.18
CA TRP A 86 2.13 -9.61 3.78
C TRP A 86 1.62 -8.72 2.65
N VAL A 87 1.10 -9.33 1.57
CA VAL A 87 0.55 -8.59 0.42
C VAL A 87 -0.63 -7.72 0.85
N TYR A 88 -1.55 -8.24 1.67
CA TYR A 88 -2.63 -7.45 2.29
C TYR A 88 -2.08 -6.23 3.04
N GLY A 89 -1.07 -6.42 3.89
CA GLY A 89 -0.48 -5.36 4.70
C GLY A 89 0.12 -4.23 3.85
N VAL A 90 0.94 -4.59 2.85
CA VAL A 90 1.59 -3.58 2.01
C VAL A 90 0.64 -2.92 1.02
N MET A 91 -0.31 -3.65 0.42
CA MET A 91 -1.30 -3.06 -0.49
C MET A 91 -2.37 -2.26 0.27
N GLY A 92 -2.86 -2.79 1.39
CA GLY A 92 -3.93 -2.17 2.17
C GLY A 92 -3.51 -0.93 2.96
N VAL A 93 -2.20 -0.71 3.18
CA VAL A 93 -1.70 0.53 3.80
C VAL A 93 -1.60 1.70 2.81
N HIS A 94 -1.48 1.43 1.51
CA HIS A 94 -1.30 2.48 0.51
C HIS A 94 -2.52 3.40 0.32
N PRO A 95 -3.78 2.95 0.44
CA PRO A 95 -4.92 3.86 0.50
C PRO A 95 -4.80 4.94 1.58
N TRP A 96 -4.29 4.59 2.77
CA TRP A 96 -3.98 5.57 3.81
C TRP A 96 -2.90 6.57 3.36
N GLN A 97 -1.86 6.12 2.66
CA GLN A 97 -0.82 7.01 2.17
C GLN A 97 -1.32 7.92 1.06
N VAL A 98 -2.04 7.39 0.06
CA VAL A 98 -2.60 8.16 -1.06
C VAL A 98 -3.64 9.18 -0.57
N ALA A 99 -4.38 8.89 0.49
CA ALA A 99 -5.27 9.86 1.15
C ALA A 99 -4.55 11.14 1.63
N ARG A 100 -3.23 11.14 1.71
CA ARG A 100 -2.39 12.29 2.10
C ARG A 100 -1.86 13.08 0.90
N TYR A 101 -2.03 12.59 -0.33
CA TYR A 101 -1.74 13.32 -1.57
C TYR A 101 -2.80 14.40 -1.84
N PRO A 102 -2.52 15.35 -2.75
CA PRO A 102 -3.55 16.25 -3.26
C PRO A 102 -4.79 15.49 -3.76
N ILE A 103 -5.96 16.15 -3.69
CA ILE A 103 -7.24 15.51 -4.08
C ILE A 103 -7.26 15.06 -5.54
N GLU A 104 -6.51 15.75 -6.39
CA GLU A 104 -6.34 15.41 -7.81
C GLU A 104 -5.75 14.02 -7.97
N ALA A 105 -4.68 13.69 -7.25
CA ALA A 105 -4.07 12.36 -7.28
C ALA A 105 -5.02 11.29 -6.73
N GLN A 106 -5.76 11.58 -5.68
CA GLN A 106 -6.75 10.66 -5.10
C GLN A 106 -7.88 10.34 -6.09
N ARG A 107 -8.38 11.36 -6.83
CA ARG A 107 -9.40 11.18 -7.87
C ARG A 107 -8.87 10.32 -9.02
N GLU A 108 -7.67 10.57 -9.50
CA GLU A 108 -7.06 9.76 -10.56
C GLU A 108 -6.95 8.28 -10.18
N VAL A 109 -6.70 7.98 -8.90
CA VAL A 109 -6.63 6.59 -8.42
C VAL A 109 -8.02 5.98 -8.27
N TRP A 110 -8.99 6.70 -7.68
CA TRP A 110 -10.21 6.06 -7.18
C TRP A 110 -11.54 6.54 -7.77
N GLU A 111 -11.57 7.64 -8.56
CA GLU A 111 -12.86 8.19 -9.03
C GLU A 111 -13.59 7.23 -9.97
N GLN A 112 -12.84 6.47 -10.79
CA GLN A 112 -13.42 5.49 -11.72
C GLN A 112 -13.43 4.06 -11.15
N ASP A 113 -12.49 3.74 -10.27
CA ASP A 113 -12.36 2.42 -9.66
C ASP A 113 -11.98 2.57 -8.18
N HIS A 114 -12.98 2.52 -7.31
CA HIS A 114 -12.79 2.55 -5.86
C HIS A 114 -11.96 1.39 -5.31
N GLY A 115 -11.81 0.31 -6.09
CA GLY A 115 -11.05 -0.88 -5.75
C GLY A 115 -9.61 -0.87 -6.27
N ALA A 116 -9.15 0.20 -6.93
CA ALA A 116 -7.81 0.27 -7.50
C ALA A 116 -6.73 -0.03 -6.46
N LEU A 117 -5.85 -0.98 -6.78
CA LEU A 117 -4.79 -1.48 -5.93
C LEU A 117 -3.46 -0.79 -6.22
N ILE A 118 -2.65 -0.65 -5.18
CA ILE A 118 -1.41 0.10 -5.23
C ILE A 118 -0.31 -0.75 -4.60
N SER A 119 0.80 -0.95 -5.31
CA SER A 119 2.02 -1.52 -4.76
C SER A 119 3.05 -0.43 -4.45
N SER A 120 4.18 -0.80 -3.84
CA SER A 120 5.24 0.18 -3.58
C SER A 120 6.62 -0.41 -3.50
N THR A 121 7.59 0.49 -3.68
CA THR A 121 8.96 0.32 -3.19
C THR A 121 9.58 1.70 -2.95
N TYR A 122 10.05 1.93 -1.73
CA TYR A 122 10.50 3.27 -1.29
C TYR A 122 12.01 3.48 -1.42
N MET A 123 12.72 2.50 -1.96
CA MET A 123 14.14 2.63 -2.24
C MET A 123 14.38 3.85 -3.14
N PRO A 124 15.34 4.74 -2.84
CA PRO A 124 15.53 5.96 -3.63
C PRO A 124 16.31 5.68 -4.94
N ALA A 125 15.78 4.79 -5.78
CA ALA A 125 16.42 4.33 -7.01
C ALA A 125 16.11 5.18 -8.24
N ALA A 126 15.19 6.17 -8.14
CA ALA A 126 14.86 7.06 -9.25
C ALA A 126 16.03 7.96 -9.62
N LYS A 127 16.34 8.04 -10.92
CA LYS A 127 16.98 9.19 -11.54
C LYS A 127 15.88 10.21 -11.80
N VAL A 128 15.95 11.36 -11.15
CA VAL A 128 14.89 12.39 -11.17
C VAL A 128 15.38 13.63 -11.90
N SER A 129 14.59 14.12 -12.85
CA SER A 129 14.79 15.40 -13.53
C SER A 129 13.56 16.27 -13.32
N VAL A 130 13.77 17.54 -12.93
CA VAL A 130 12.70 18.55 -12.85
C VAL A 130 12.34 19.01 -14.26
N VAL A 131 11.05 19.03 -14.55
CA VAL A 131 10.52 19.54 -15.83
C VAL A 131 9.27 20.40 -15.57
N PRO A 132 8.83 21.22 -16.51
CA PRO A 132 7.62 22.02 -16.33
C PRO A 132 6.41 21.14 -15.91
N GLY A 133 5.78 21.46 -14.81
CA GLY A 133 4.59 20.77 -14.28
C GLY A 133 4.84 19.48 -13.50
N GLY A 134 6.10 19.05 -13.32
CA GLY A 134 6.40 17.82 -12.59
C GLY A 134 7.83 17.32 -12.74
N TYR A 135 7.96 16.02 -12.90
CA TYR A 135 9.25 15.33 -12.93
C TYR A 135 9.29 14.29 -14.05
N ARG A 136 10.48 14.03 -14.58
CA ARG A 136 10.74 12.81 -15.34
C ARG A 136 11.57 11.87 -14.48
N ILE A 137 11.18 10.59 -14.46
CA ILE A 137 11.89 9.59 -13.68
C ILE A 137 12.22 8.37 -14.52
N SER A 138 13.36 7.77 -14.19
CA SER A 138 13.78 6.45 -14.68
C SER A 138 14.44 5.68 -13.55
N GLY A 139 14.31 4.36 -13.54
CA GLY A 139 14.95 3.55 -12.52
C GLY A 139 14.48 2.11 -12.51
N ARG A 140 15.08 1.34 -11.58
CA ARG A 140 14.70 -0.03 -11.27
C ARG A 140 14.61 -0.19 -9.76
N TRP A 141 13.48 -0.71 -9.30
CA TRP A 141 13.17 -0.87 -7.87
C TRP A 141 12.81 -2.33 -7.61
N GLY A 142 13.47 -2.95 -6.65
CA GLY A 142 13.13 -4.31 -6.20
C GLY A 142 12.06 -4.32 -5.11
N PHE A 143 11.56 -5.51 -4.83
CA PHE A 143 10.66 -5.82 -3.71
C PHE A 143 9.27 -5.17 -3.78
N SER A 144 8.67 -5.05 -4.97
CA SER A 144 7.30 -4.55 -5.14
C SER A 144 6.28 -5.67 -4.94
N SER A 145 5.96 -5.97 -3.68
CA SER A 145 5.05 -7.05 -3.30
C SER A 145 3.64 -6.86 -3.87
N GLY A 146 3.08 -7.91 -4.49
CA GLY A 146 1.74 -7.91 -5.06
C GLY A 146 1.57 -7.02 -6.29
N SER A 147 2.65 -6.53 -6.91
CA SER A 147 2.61 -5.57 -8.03
C SER A 147 1.83 -6.05 -9.25
N GLU A 148 1.75 -7.36 -9.47
CA GLU A 148 0.99 -7.94 -10.60
C GLU A 148 -0.54 -7.72 -10.49
N HIS A 149 -1.04 -7.44 -9.29
CA HIS A 149 -2.46 -7.16 -9.02
C HIS A 149 -2.78 -5.66 -9.03
N CYS A 150 -1.76 -4.78 -9.17
CA CYS A 150 -1.90 -3.37 -8.93
C CYS A 150 -2.03 -2.54 -10.20
N GLN A 151 -2.92 -1.55 -10.16
CA GLN A 151 -3.12 -0.55 -11.20
C GLN A 151 -2.19 0.66 -11.01
N TRP A 152 -1.62 0.81 -9.82
CA TRP A 152 -0.74 1.91 -9.45
C TRP A 152 0.48 1.41 -8.67
N VAL A 153 1.55 2.23 -8.69
CA VAL A 153 2.74 1.98 -7.88
C VAL A 153 3.25 3.27 -7.24
N LEU A 154 3.75 3.15 -6.00
CA LEU A 154 4.47 4.21 -5.29
C LEU A 154 5.98 3.91 -5.34
N LEU A 155 6.77 4.80 -5.93
CA LEU A 155 8.21 4.61 -6.14
C LEU A 155 9.03 5.68 -5.40
N GLY A 156 10.07 5.26 -4.68
CA GLY A 156 10.97 6.17 -3.99
C GLY A 156 12.03 6.80 -4.89
N GLY A 157 12.40 8.04 -4.62
CA GLY A 157 13.50 8.73 -5.28
C GLY A 157 14.02 9.90 -4.47
N ILE A 158 15.14 10.47 -4.87
CA ILE A 158 15.65 11.71 -4.29
C ILE A 158 15.20 12.86 -5.19
N LEU A 159 14.34 13.71 -4.66
CA LEU A 159 13.98 14.98 -5.27
C LEU A 159 15.19 15.93 -5.19
N PRO A 160 15.59 16.55 -6.30
CA PRO A 160 16.67 17.54 -6.27
C PRO A 160 16.29 18.76 -5.43
N ALA A 161 17.30 19.48 -4.96
CA ALA A 161 17.10 20.78 -4.33
C ALA A 161 16.40 21.74 -5.28
N ASP A 162 15.44 22.51 -4.77
CA ASP A 162 14.69 23.51 -5.55
C ASP A 162 14.41 24.74 -4.68
N GLY A 163 15.00 25.87 -5.05
CA GLY A 163 14.94 27.11 -4.28
C GLY A 163 15.46 26.91 -2.86
N ASP A 164 14.61 27.17 -1.86
CA ASP A 164 14.92 27.04 -0.44
C ASP A 164 14.85 25.58 0.09
N PHE A 165 14.42 24.62 -0.76
CA PHE A 165 14.31 23.22 -0.37
C PHE A 165 15.60 22.46 -0.67
N ALA A 166 16.18 21.83 0.36
CA ALA A 166 17.25 20.87 0.18
C ALA A 166 16.76 19.64 -0.58
N SER A 167 17.69 18.86 -1.15
CA SER A 167 17.34 17.56 -1.72
C SER A 167 16.76 16.65 -0.64
N GLU A 168 15.70 15.92 -0.97
CA GLU A 168 14.98 15.10 -0.02
C GLU A 168 14.40 13.84 -0.67
N HIS A 169 14.08 12.85 0.14
CA HIS A 169 13.33 11.69 -0.34
C HIS A 169 11.91 12.10 -0.75
N GLY A 170 11.46 11.60 -1.90
CA GLY A 170 10.09 11.75 -2.38
C GLY A 170 9.51 10.43 -2.83
N THR A 171 8.18 10.36 -2.89
CA THR A 171 7.43 9.21 -3.38
C THR A 171 6.61 9.61 -4.59
N PHE A 172 6.80 8.91 -5.69
CA PHE A 172 6.16 9.13 -6.98
C PHE A 172 5.04 8.13 -7.20
N LEU A 173 3.84 8.58 -7.53
CA LEU A 173 2.68 7.75 -7.82
C LEU A 173 2.51 7.62 -9.34
N LEU A 174 2.64 6.39 -9.88
CA LEU A 174 2.56 6.08 -11.30
C LEU A 174 1.43 5.10 -11.61
N PRO A 175 0.68 5.29 -12.73
CA PRO A 175 -0.28 4.32 -13.22
C PRO A 175 0.44 3.14 -13.89
N ARG A 176 -0.28 2.04 -14.04
CA ARG A 176 0.24 0.77 -14.61
C ARG A 176 0.87 0.93 -16.00
N ALA A 177 0.41 1.88 -16.79
CA ALA A 177 0.91 2.14 -18.14
C ALA A 177 2.34 2.70 -18.18
N ASP A 178 2.83 3.29 -17.09
CA ASP A 178 4.10 4.01 -17.04
C ASP A 178 5.26 3.15 -16.51
N TYR A 179 5.02 1.88 -16.22
CA TYR A 179 6.05 0.97 -15.74
C TYR A 179 5.87 -0.47 -16.25
N ARG A 180 6.95 -1.22 -16.28
CA ARG A 180 6.91 -2.67 -16.50
C ARG A 180 7.33 -3.42 -15.24
N ILE A 181 6.79 -4.62 -15.07
CA ILE A 181 7.17 -5.55 -14.02
C ILE A 181 8.21 -6.49 -14.60
N GLU A 182 9.34 -6.64 -13.92
CA GLU A 182 10.38 -7.60 -14.25
C GLU A 182 10.25 -8.81 -13.32
N HIS A 183 9.82 -9.94 -13.87
CA HIS A 183 9.56 -11.16 -13.11
C HIS A 183 10.86 -11.82 -12.67
N ASN A 184 11.33 -11.50 -11.46
CA ASN A 184 12.61 -11.96 -10.92
C ASN A 184 12.53 -12.42 -9.46
N TRP A 185 11.30 -12.60 -8.92
CA TRP A 185 11.12 -13.01 -7.53
C TRP A 185 11.31 -14.54 -7.40
N ASP A 186 12.52 -14.96 -7.01
CA ASP A 186 12.83 -16.34 -6.66
C ASP A 186 13.65 -16.37 -5.36
N VAL A 187 12.99 -16.68 -4.26
CA VAL A 187 13.50 -16.55 -2.89
C VAL A 187 13.17 -17.78 -2.05
N LEU A 188 13.81 -17.88 -0.88
CA LEU A 188 13.59 -19.00 0.05
C LEU A 188 12.26 -18.91 0.79
N GLY A 189 11.84 -17.72 1.22
CA GLY A 189 10.61 -17.50 1.98
C GLY A 189 9.79 -16.34 1.44
N LEU A 190 8.48 -16.28 1.77
CA LEU A 190 7.53 -15.31 1.22
C LEU A 190 7.46 -15.36 -0.33
N ARG A 191 7.59 -16.55 -0.89
CA ARG A 191 7.60 -16.76 -2.34
C ARG A 191 6.31 -16.25 -2.99
N GLY A 192 5.17 -16.51 -2.35
CA GLY A 192 3.85 -16.10 -2.84
C GLY A 192 3.59 -14.59 -2.88
N THR A 193 4.51 -13.76 -2.37
CA THR A 193 4.31 -12.29 -2.42
C THR A 193 4.53 -11.69 -3.81
N GLY A 194 5.19 -12.39 -4.74
CA GLY A 194 5.49 -11.87 -6.07
C GLY A 194 6.16 -10.49 -6.02
N SER A 195 7.19 -10.36 -5.15
CA SER A 195 7.84 -9.06 -4.91
C SER A 195 8.82 -8.69 -6.02
N HIS A 196 8.31 -8.66 -7.24
CA HIS A 196 9.07 -8.41 -8.46
C HIS A 196 9.66 -6.99 -8.52
N ASP A 197 10.58 -6.79 -9.46
CA ASP A 197 11.14 -5.48 -9.74
C ASP A 197 10.18 -4.66 -10.61
N ILE A 198 10.17 -3.35 -10.35
CA ILE A 198 9.52 -2.34 -11.19
C ILE A 198 10.58 -1.60 -11.97
N VAL A 199 10.36 -1.44 -13.27
CA VAL A 199 11.24 -0.67 -14.15
C VAL A 199 10.46 0.45 -14.83
N VAL A 200 11.01 1.65 -14.74
CA VAL A 200 10.46 2.87 -15.38
C VAL A 200 11.50 3.45 -16.32
N GLU A 201 11.06 3.83 -17.51
CA GLU A 201 11.89 4.42 -18.55
C GLU A 201 11.29 5.79 -18.96
N ASP A 202 11.89 6.86 -18.47
CA ASP A 202 11.55 8.27 -18.80
C ASP A 202 10.05 8.63 -18.60
N ALA A 203 9.41 8.17 -17.54
CA ALA A 203 8.02 8.50 -17.27
C ALA A 203 7.87 9.93 -16.75
N PHE A 204 6.84 10.63 -17.22
CA PHE A 204 6.44 11.93 -16.67
C PHE A 204 5.50 11.73 -15.47
N VAL A 205 5.87 12.34 -14.34
CA VAL A 205 5.05 12.32 -13.13
C VAL A 205 4.66 13.76 -12.78
N PRO A 206 3.38 14.14 -12.89
CA PRO A 206 2.92 15.47 -12.53
C PRO A 206 3.14 15.76 -11.05
N ALA A 207 3.36 17.02 -10.72
CA ALA A 207 3.73 17.43 -9.35
C ALA A 207 2.71 16.99 -8.28
N HIS A 208 1.41 16.94 -8.59
CA HIS A 208 0.38 16.50 -7.64
C HIS A 208 0.45 14.99 -7.32
N ARG A 209 1.17 14.19 -8.12
CA ARG A 209 1.44 12.76 -7.85
C ARG A 209 2.77 12.52 -7.13
N VAL A 210 3.37 13.57 -6.57
CA VAL A 210 4.62 13.46 -5.81
C VAL A 210 4.42 13.90 -4.37
N GLN A 211 4.77 13.04 -3.43
CA GLN A 211 4.77 13.35 -2.01
C GLN A 211 6.20 13.55 -1.52
N ARG A 212 6.50 14.72 -0.98
CA ARG A 212 7.80 15.06 -0.39
C ARG A 212 7.90 14.55 1.05
N THR A 213 9.11 14.20 1.51
CA THR A 213 9.31 13.66 2.87
C THR A 213 8.94 14.65 3.96
N ASN A 214 9.14 15.96 3.74
CA ASN A 214 8.70 17.00 4.69
C ASN A 214 7.19 16.91 4.95
N ASN A 215 6.41 16.45 3.96
CA ASN A 215 4.98 16.20 4.08
C ASN A 215 4.68 14.87 4.81
N TRP A 216 5.70 14.08 5.16
CA TRP A 216 5.56 12.92 6.05
C TRP A 216 5.46 13.37 7.51
N GLN A 217 5.93 14.56 7.82
CA GLN A 217 5.65 15.24 9.07
C GLN A 217 4.19 15.71 9.04
N ILE A 218 3.47 15.32 10.01
CA ILE A 218 2.04 15.13 10.20
C ILE A 218 1.14 16.29 9.77
N GLU A 219 1.59 17.53 9.78
CA GLU A 219 0.70 18.70 9.78
C GLU A 219 0.46 19.34 8.40
N ALA A 220 1.26 19.00 7.40
CA ALA A 220 1.30 19.73 6.13
C ALA A 220 1.01 18.91 4.87
N THR A 221 0.42 17.71 4.98
CA THR A 221 0.09 16.96 3.76
C THR A 221 -1.18 17.51 3.10
N PRO A 222 -1.15 17.79 1.79
CA PRO A 222 -2.30 18.41 1.09
C PRO A 222 -3.62 17.63 1.26
N GLY A 223 -3.56 16.31 1.28
CA GLY A 223 -4.74 15.46 1.44
C GLY A 223 -5.46 15.61 2.78
N ARG A 224 -4.79 16.09 3.82
CA ARG A 224 -5.42 16.34 5.12
C ARG A 224 -6.41 17.50 5.13
N LEU A 225 -6.33 18.40 4.16
CA LEU A 225 -7.32 19.45 3.98
C LEU A 225 -8.69 18.87 3.57
N VAL A 226 -8.69 17.67 2.99
CA VAL A 226 -9.89 16.98 2.51
C VAL A 226 -10.24 15.80 3.42
N ASN A 227 -9.26 14.99 3.79
CA ASN A 227 -9.42 13.81 4.64
C ASN A 227 -9.11 14.17 6.09
N THR A 228 -10.13 14.61 6.82
CA THR A 228 -10.00 15.14 8.18
C THR A 228 -9.94 14.08 9.28
N ASN A 229 -10.18 12.79 8.93
CA ASN A 229 -10.12 11.71 9.91
C ASN A 229 -8.73 11.66 10.57
N PRO A 230 -8.64 11.55 11.91
CA PRO A 230 -7.36 11.52 12.65
C PRO A 230 -6.39 10.42 12.21
N ILE A 231 -6.86 9.33 11.60
CA ILE A 231 -5.98 8.27 11.10
C ILE A 231 -4.93 8.79 10.09
N TYR A 232 -5.28 9.80 9.27
CA TYR A 232 -4.37 10.40 8.28
C TYR A 232 -3.34 11.35 8.90
N ALA A 233 -3.44 11.61 10.22
CA ALA A 233 -2.48 12.37 10.99
C ALA A 233 -1.38 11.49 11.61
N ILE A 234 -1.50 10.17 11.56
CA ILE A 234 -0.50 9.26 12.13
C ILE A 234 0.79 9.33 11.30
N PRO A 235 1.99 9.35 11.90
CA PRO A 235 3.24 9.35 11.15
C PRO A 235 3.39 8.13 10.25
N PHE A 236 3.91 8.32 9.02
CA PHE A 236 4.10 7.26 8.04
C PHE A 236 4.82 6.03 8.61
N ALA A 237 5.96 6.25 9.29
CA ALA A 237 6.74 5.16 9.86
C ALA A 237 5.94 4.31 10.88
N GLN A 238 4.99 4.91 11.60
CA GLN A 238 4.18 4.16 12.56
C GLN A 238 3.16 3.24 11.92
N VAL A 239 2.62 3.60 10.75
CA VAL A 239 1.63 2.78 10.04
C VAL A 239 2.35 1.76 9.15
N PHE A 240 3.27 2.22 8.31
CA PHE A 240 3.95 1.36 7.34
C PHE A 240 4.84 0.30 7.99
N SER A 241 5.65 0.65 9.01
CA SER A 241 6.52 -0.34 9.68
C SER A 241 5.72 -1.46 10.35
N ARG A 242 4.52 -1.16 10.87
CA ARG A 242 3.63 -2.19 11.40
C ARG A 242 3.06 -3.08 10.30
N ALA A 243 2.67 -2.52 9.15
CA ALA A 243 2.18 -3.29 8.02
C ALA A 243 3.18 -4.36 7.55
N VAL A 244 4.49 -4.04 7.56
CA VAL A 244 5.53 -5.01 7.18
C VAL A 244 5.92 -6.00 8.28
N SER A 245 5.61 -5.76 9.55
CA SER A 245 5.99 -6.63 10.67
C SER A 245 4.84 -7.52 11.20
N THR A 246 3.60 -7.07 11.06
CA THR A 246 2.42 -7.69 11.70
C THR A 246 2.12 -9.08 11.15
N SER A 247 2.38 -9.34 9.86
CA SER A 247 2.16 -10.66 9.27
C SER A 247 2.97 -11.77 9.94
N ALA A 248 4.20 -11.48 10.40
CA ALA A 248 5.01 -12.46 11.12
C ALA A 248 4.42 -12.83 12.49
N ILE A 249 3.81 -11.85 13.18
CA ILE A 249 3.15 -12.09 14.48
C ILE A 249 1.94 -13.02 14.30
N GLY A 250 1.08 -12.73 13.30
CA GLY A 250 -0.09 -13.56 13.02
C GLY A 250 0.27 -14.97 12.55
N ALA A 251 1.33 -15.12 11.74
CA ALA A 251 1.81 -16.44 11.33
C ALA A 251 2.27 -17.30 12.52
N LEU A 252 2.90 -16.71 13.54
CA LEU A 252 3.27 -17.40 14.77
C LEU A 252 2.06 -17.82 15.62
N GLN A 253 0.94 -17.09 15.53
CA GLN A 253 -0.30 -17.45 16.22
C GLN A 253 -1.01 -18.63 15.55
N GLY A 254 -0.87 -18.79 14.23
CA GLY A 254 -1.50 -19.85 13.45
C GLY A 254 -0.67 -21.14 13.32
N ALA A 255 0.57 -21.14 13.82
CA ALA A 255 1.49 -22.27 13.78
C ALA A 255 1.23 -23.24 14.95
#